data_6628434635c36df9a9a8b16392a691da
#
_entry.id   6628434635c36df9a9a8b16392a691da
#
_cell.length_a   1.000
_cell.length_b   1.000
_cell.length_c   1.000
_cell.angle_alpha   90.00
_cell.angle_beta   90.00
_cell.angle_gamma   90.00
#
_symmetry.space_group_name_H-M   'P 1'
#
loop_
_entity.id
_entity.type
_entity.pdbx_description
1 polymer ?
#
loop_
_entity_poly.entity_id
_entity_poly.type
_entity_poly.pdbx_seq_one_letter_code
_entity_poly.pdbx_strand_id
1 'polypeptide(L)'
;MHLSTEDTSHEVACCVILAAGEGSRLSALGNGRPKPTTEILGVSLGERVMLACLGAGIHRFIIVLGSQAEAVRAHFEHVSQRRGCAVEFVMATEWQRGNGISALAARDRVRGDRFLLVMADHLVSPTLIQRVLRAPVGPGEVCLGVDRDTARLFDPDDATKVWVRDGLIERIGKRLRVWNGVDTGVFLATPALFDALEDAVQRGRYALSHGIAALAEGGQTRAMDVTGEPWIDVDTPESLQEAERRLLRSLGKSGDDGFVAAHLNRRLSVPISALLARTPITPTQITVTSFLIALGGAAFFTLGRFWTGVVGAVLVQIASVVDGCDGEIARLRHLATARGAWLDTMLDRYADSAIVVALTLGYTAEHSGVLPWL
;
A
#
# COMPACT_ATOMS: atom_id res chain seq x y z
N MET A 1 26.49 1.38 -38.44
CA MET A 1 25.96 0.04 -38.12
C MET A 1 25.41 0.12 -36.69
N HIS A 2 24.15 0.65 -36.54
CA HIS A 2 23.47 0.76 -35.25
C HIS A 2 22.90 -0.62 -34.93
N LEU A 3 23.48 -1.30 -33.96
CA LEU A 3 22.83 -2.42 -33.29
C LEU A 3 21.77 -1.83 -32.38
N SER A 4 20.50 -1.82 -32.83
CA SER A 4 19.32 -1.68 -31.99
C SER A 4 19.26 -2.92 -31.09
N THR A 5 19.66 -2.76 -29.86
CA THR A 5 19.26 -3.70 -28.79
C THR A 5 17.73 -3.60 -28.69
N GLU A 6 17.02 -4.54 -29.31
CA GLU A 6 15.62 -4.80 -29.00
C GLU A 6 15.56 -5.20 -27.53
N ASP A 7 15.18 -4.22 -26.70
CA ASP A 7 14.75 -4.44 -25.33
C ASP A 7 13.37 -5.12 -25.40
N THR A 8 13.38 -6.44 -25.58
CA THR A 8 12.22 -7.28 -25.41
C THR A 8 11.90 -7.38 -23.91
N SER A 9 11.51 -6.28 -23.31
CA SER A 9 10.77 -6.29 -22.06
C SER A 9 9.44 -6.98 -22.35
N HIS A 10 9.38 -8.29 -22.10
CA HIS A 10 8.12 -9.06 -22.19
C HIS A 10 7.11 -8.45 -21.22
N GLU A 11 6.21 -7.66 -21.75
CA GLU A 11 5.22 -6.90 -21.00
C GLU A 11 4.34 -7.87 -20.20
N VAL A 12 4.19 -7.61 -18.89
CA VAL A 12 3.33 -8.40 -18.04
C VAL A 12 1.88 -8.04 -18.35
N ALA A 13 1.14 -8.99 -18.90
CA ALA A 13 -0.19 -8.75 -19.49
C ALA A 13 -1.25 -8.35 -18.47
N CYS A 14 -1.18 -8.85 -17.22
CA CYS A 14 -2.17 -8.61 -16.18
C CYS A 14 -1.67 -9.06 -14.81
N CYS A 15 -2.42 -8.66 -13.77
CA CYS A 15 -2.29 -9.19 -12.41
C CYS A 15 -3.50 -10.05 -12.04
N VAL A 16 -3.24 -11.26 -11.59
CA VAL A 16 -4.25 -12.14 -10.97
C VAL A 16 -4.22 -11.89 -9.46
N ILE A 17 -5.36 -11.48 -8.88
CA ILE A 17 -5.51 -11.28 -7.44
C ILE A 17 -6.39 -12.39 -6.87
N LEU A 18 -5.83 -13.19 -5.96
CA LEU A 18 -6.59 -14.24 -5.29
C LEU A 18 -7.39 -13.64 -4.12
N ALA A 19 -8.70 -13.51 -4.31
CA ALA A 19 -9.64 -12.94 -3.34
C ALA A 19 -10.75 -13.96 -2.95
N ALA A 20 -10.51 -15.26 -3.13
CA ALA A 20 -11.51 -16.30 -2.95
C ALA A 20 -11.62 -16.82 -1.50
N GLY A 21 -10.64 -16.55 -0.64
CA GLY A 21 -10.56 -17.07 0.72
C GLY A 21 -11.65 -16.54 1.65
N GLU A 22 -12.05 -17.35 2.64
CA GLU A 22 -13.07 -16.99 3.64
C GLU A 22 -12.58 -15.92 4.63
N GLY A 23 -11.28 -15.93 4.98
CA GLY A 23 -10.70 -15.00 5.93
C GLY A 23 -11.33 -15.07 7.33
N SER A 24 -11.75 -16.26 7.78
CA SER A 24 -12.56 -16.49 8.99
C SER A 24 -11.94 -15.90 10.27
N ARG A 25 -10.61 -15.90 10.39
CA ARG A 25 -9.90 -15.34 11.57
C ARG A 25 -10.06 -13.81 11.70
N LEU A 26 -10.13 -13.10 10.57
CA LEU A 26 -10.28 -11.64 10.53
C LEU A 26 -11.75 -11.21 10.44
N SER A 27 -12.59 -11.97 9.74
CA SER A 27 -14.02 -11.67 9.56
C SER A 27 -14.81 -11.73 10.88
N ALA A 28 -14.34 -12.52 11.85
CA ALA A 28 -14.91 -12.56 13.20
C ALA A 28 -14.90 -11.20 13.92
N LEU A 29 -13.96 -10.31 13.60
CA LEU A 29 -13.89 -8.93 14.14
C LEU A 29 -14.61 -7.91 13.26
N GLY A 30 -14.77 -8.17 11.97
CA GLY A 30 -15.25 -7.22 10.95
C GLY A 30 -16.75 -7.32 10.66
N ASN A 31 -17.61 -7.75 11.58
CA ASN A 31 -19.04 -7.91 11.34
C ASN A 31 -19.37 -8.79 10.10
N GLY A 32 -18.58 -9.82 9.83
CA GLY A 32 -18.81 -10.75 8.71
C GLY A 32 -18.43 -10.20 7.34
N ARG A 33 -17.71 -9.07 7.25
CA ARG A 33 -17.22 -8.52 5.98
C ARG A 33 -16.15 -9.43 5.36
N PRO A 34 -16.10 -9.55 4.01
CA PRO A 34 -15.05 -10.29 3.33
C PRO A 34 -13.67 -9.69 3.64
N LYS A 35 -12.66 -10.55 3.85
CA LYS A 35 -11.28 -10.12 4.18
C LYS A 35 -10.71 -9.06 3.21
N PRO A 36 -10.85 -9.17 1.87
CA PRO A 36 -10.34 -8.14 0.95
C PRO A 36 -10.96 -6.75 1.13
N THR A 37 -12.15 -6.67 1.75
CA THR A 37 -12.85 -5.40 2.00
C THR A 37 -12.54 -4.79 3.37
N THR A 38 -11.72 -5.47 4.19
CA THR A 38 -11.29 -4.96 5.50
C THR A 38 -10.43 -3.73 5.31
N GLU A 39 -10.81 -2.63 5.97
CA GLU A 39 -10.12 -1.35 5.85
C GLU A 39 -8.97 -1.22 6.85
N ILE A 40 -7.86 -0.66 6.38
CA ILE A 40 -6.76 -0.17 7.18
C ILE A 40 -6.58 1.31 6.86
N LEU A 41 -6.79 2.20 7.84
CA LEU A 41 -6.64 3.65 7.66
C LEU A 41 -7.40 4.17 6.41
N GLY A 42 -8.67 3.75 6.27
CA GLY A 42 -9.60 4.21 5.24
C GLY A 42 -9.39 3.67 3.83
N VAL A 43 -8.54 2.65 3.65
CA VAL A 43 -8.34 1.94 2.38
C VAL A 43 -8.40 0.43 2.63
N SER A 44 -9.17 -0.31 1.85
CA SER A 44 -9.29 -1.76 2.01
C SER A 44 -8.00 -2.51 1.63
N LEU A 45 -7.82 -3.72 2.17
CA LEU A 45 -6.70 -4.61 1.84
C LEU A 45 -6.62 -4.84 0.33
N GLY A 46 -7.72 -5.26 -0.29
CA GLY A 46 -7.75 -5.53 -1.72
C GLY A 46 -7.43 -4.29 -2.57
N GLU A 47 -7.93 -3.11 -2.18
CA GLU A 47 -7.59 -1.86 -2.85
C GLU A 47 -6.10 -1.52 -2.69
N ARG A 48 -5.49 -1.74 -1.51
CA ARG A 48 -4.06 -1.52 -1.31
C ARG A 48 -3.19 -2.40 -2.21
N VAL A 49 -3.58 -3.66 -2.39
CA VAL A 49 -2.91 -4.57 -3.34
C VAL A 49 -3.02 -4.04 -4.77
N MET A 50 -4.21 -3.62 -5.20
CA MET A 50 -4.39 -3.00 -6.53
C MET A 50 -3.54 -1.75 -6.70
N LEU A 51 -3.51 -0.87 -5.68
CA LEU A 51 -2.72 0.36 -5.70
C LEU A 51 -1.21 0.08 -5.78
N ALA A 52 -0.73 -0.96 -5.10
CA ALA A 52 0.67 -1.39 -5.22
C ALA A 52 1.00 -1.87 -6.64
N CYS A 53 0.09 -2.64 -7.26
CA CYS A 53 0.23 -3.08 -8.64
C CYS A 53 0.15 -1.93 -9.64
N LEU A 54 -0.77 -0.97 -9.46
CA LEU A 54 -0.86 0.25 -10.27
C LEU A 54 0.42 1.08 -10.18
N GLY A 55 0.99 1.23 -8.97
CA GLY A 55 2.27 1.89 -8.75
C GLY A 55 3.47 1.16 -9.38
N ALA A 56 3.30 -0.12 -9.70
CA ALA A 56 4.27 -0.92 -10.47
C ALA A 56 4.00 -0.93 -11.99
N GLY A 57 2.97 -0.22 -12.47
CA GLY A 57 2.63 -0.08 -13.90
C GLY A 57 1.64 -1.10 -14.43
N ILE A 58 0.96 -1.88 -13.57
CA ILE A 58 -0.04 -2.86 -14.01
C ILE A 58 -1.43 -2.27 -13.89
N HIS A 59 -2.19 -2.25 -15.00
CA HIS A 59 -3.51 -1.62 -15.09
C HIS A 59 -4.66 -2.59 -15.41
N ARG A 60 -4.37 -3.87 -15.65
CA ARG A 60 -5.36 -4.91 -15.92
C ARG A 60 -5.32 -5.97 -14.82
N PHE A 61 -6.48 -6.24 -14.22
CA PHE A 61 -6.62 -7.16 -13.10
C PHE A 61 -7.63 -8.26 -13.40
N ILE A 62 -7.32 -9.47 -12.93
CA ILE A 62 -8.23 -10.61 -12.89
C ILE A 62 -8.42 -10.95 -11.42
N ILE A 63 -9.61 -10.70 -10.90
CA ILE A 63 -9.96 -10.95 -9.49
C ILE A 63 -10.63 -12.32 -9.39
N VAL A 64 -10.01 -13.22 -8.64
CA VAL A 64 -10.55 -14.54 -8.40
C VAL A 64 -11.44 -14.52 -7.18
N LEU A 65 -12.73 -14.77 -7.38
CA LEU A 65 -13.78 -14.73 -6.38
C LEU A 65 -14.08 -16.13 -5.81
N GLY A 66 -14.56 -16.18 -4.58
CA GLY A 66 -14.96 -17.40 -3.88
C GLY A 66 -15.96 -17.10 -2.78
N SER A 67 -15.50 -17.03 -1.52
CA SER A 67 -16.34 -16.67 -0.39
C SER A 67 -16.91 -15.24 -0.56
N GLN A 68 -18.21 -15.08 -0.28
CA GLN A 68 -18.93 -13.80 -0.37
C GLN A 68 -18.69 -13.06 -1.70
N ALA A 69 -18.67 -13.80 -2.81
CA ALA A 69 -18.25 -13.34 -4.14
C ALA A 69 -18.93 -12.03 -4.57
N GLU A 70 -20.21 -11.85 -4.33
CA GLU A 70 -20.96 -10.65 -4.73
C GLU A 70 -20.46 -9.39 -4.00
N ALA A 71 -20.20 -9.49 -2.70
CA ALA A 71 -19.68 -8.37 -1.92
C ALA A 71 -18.26 -7.99 -2.33
N VAL A 72 -17.40 -8.99 -2.60
CA VAL A 72 -16.04 -8.79 -3.09
C VAL A 72 -16.06 -8.19 -4.50
N ARG A 73 -16.92 -8.68 -5.39
CA ARG A 73 -17.12 -8.15 -6.75
C ARG A 73 -17.51 -6.68 -6.71
N ALA A 74 -18.60 -6.35 -6.01
CA ALA A 74 -19.10 -4.97 -5.91
C ALA A 74 -18.03 -4.02 -5.38
N HIS A 75 -17.23 -4.48 -4.40
CA HIS A 75 -16.12 -3.70 -3.86
C HIS A 75 -15.05 -3.40 -4.92
N PHE A 76 -14.55 -4.42 -5.63
CA PHE A 76 -13.52 -4.23 -6.64
C PHE A 76 -14.02 -3.47 -7.88
N GLU A 77 -15.30 -3.58 -8.25
CA GLU A 77 -15.92 -2.75 -9.28
C GLU A 77 -15.89 -1.27 -8.91
N HIS A 78 -16.27 -0.94 -7.66
CA HIS A 78 -16.18 0.42 -7.15
C HIS A 78 -14.73 0.95 -7.14
N VAL A 79 -13.77 0.14 -6.67
CA VAL A 79 -12.33 0.48 -6.70
C VAL A 79 -11.86 0.73 -8.13
N SER A 80 -12.20 -0.16 -9.06
CA SER A 80 -11.84 -0.07 -10.49
C SER A 80 -12.31 1.25 -11.11
N GLN A 81 -13.58 1.59 -10.92
CA GLN A 81 -14.16 2.85 -11.42
C GLN A 81 -13.44 4.07 -10.85
N ARG A 82 -13.16 4.07 -9.53
CA ARG A 82 -12.51 5.18 -8.85
C ARG A 82 -11.04 5.34 -9.24
N ARG A 83 -10.33 4.24 -9.52
CA ARG A 83 -8.90 4.21 -9.84
C ARG A 83 -8.59 4.17 -11.33
N GLY A 84 -9.60 4.02 -12.19
CA GLY A 84 -9.45 4.02 -13.65
C GLY A 84 -8.66 2.82 -14.18
N CYS A 85 -8.86 1.61 -13.63
CA CYS A 85 -8.19 0.39 -14.07
C CYS A 85 -9.19 -0.65 -14.57
N ALA A 86 -8.74 -1.60 -15.41
CA ALA A 86 -9.56 -2.66 -15.95
C ALA A 86 -9.61 -3.87 -15.00
N VAL A 87 -10.82 -4.36 -14.69
CA VAL A 87 -11.02 -5.52 -13.82
C VAL A 87 -11.90 -6.55 -14.51
N GLU A 88 -11.45 -7.80 -14.52
CA GLU A 88 -12.25 -8.98 -14.90
C GLU A 88 -12.43 -9.86 -13.66
N PHE A 89 -13.55 -10.60 -13.60
CA PHE A 89 -13.86 -11.48 -12.48
C PHE A 89 -13.95 -12.91 -12.91
N VAL A 90 -13.43 -13.81 -12.08
CA VAL A 90 -13.51 -15.26 -12.26
C VAL A 90 -13.98 -15.91 -10.97
N MET A 91 -14.91 -16.87 -11.06
CA MET A 91 -15.39 -17.62 -9.92
C MET A 91 -14.58 -18.90 -9.73
N ALA A 92 -13.98 -19.09 -8.57
CA ALA A 92 -13.39 -20.35 -8.16
C ALA A 92 -14.45 -21.17 -7.40
N THR A 93 -15.08 -22.12 -8.09
CA THR A 93 -16.21 -22.89 -7.52
C THR A 93 -15.82 -23.81 -6.36
N GLU A 94 -14.59 -24.32 -6.35
CA GLU A 94 -14.05 -25.21 -5.31
C GLU A 94 -12.99 -24.54 -4.44
N TRP A 95 -13.11 -23.22 -4.21
CA TRP A 95 -12.12 -22.41 -3.49
C TRP A 95 -11.79 -22.94 -2.07
N GLN A 96 -12.74 -23.62 -1.41
CA GLN A 96 -12.55 -24.18 -0.06
C GLN A 96 -11.44 -25.25 0.00
N ARG A 97 -11.13 -25.89 -1.14
CA ARG A 97 -10.09 -26.93 -1.21
C ARG A 97 -8.68 -26.36 -1.14
N GLY A 98 -8.47 -25.11 -1.58
CA GLY A 98 -7.19 -24.45 -1.47
C GLY A 98 -6.97 -23.35 -2.52
N ASN A 99 -5.98 -22.48 -2.26
CA ASN A 99 -5.66 -21.33 -3.09
C ASN A 99 -5.04 -21.68 -4.46
N GLY A 100 -4.52 -22.90 -4.64
CA GLY A 100 -4.07 -23.39 -5.94
C GLY A 100 -5.24 -23.61 -6.92
N ILE A 101 -6.39 -24.08 -6.43
CA ILE A 101 -7.61 -24.18 -7.23
C ILE A 101 -8.12 -22.78 -7.60
N SER A 102 -8.05 -21.84 -6.67
CA SER A 102 -8.42 -20.45 -6.95
C SER A 102 -7.52 -19.85 -8.03
N ALA A 103 -6.21 -20.10 -7.99
CA ALA A 103 -5.30 -19.65 -9.04
C ALA A 103 -5.62 -20.28 -10.39
N LEU A 104 -5.89 -21.59 -10.42
CA LEU A 104 -6.21 -22.34 -11.63
C LEU A 104 -7.47 -21.81 -12.34
N ALA A 105 -8.45 -21.30 -11.60
CA ALA A 105 -9.67 -20.71 -12.15
C ALA A 105 -9.38 -19.49 -13.06
N ALA A 106 -8.24 -18.81 -12.91
CA ALA A 106 -7.86 -17.68 -13.75
C ALA A 106 -7.27 -18.06 -15.12
N ARG A 107 -6.98 -19.36 -15.36
CA ARG A 107 -6.25 -19.87 -16.56
C ARG A 107 -6.78 -19.28 -17.87
N ASP A 108 -8.08 -19.38 -18.11
CA ASP A 108 -8.70 -18.98 -19.38
C ASP A 108 -8.80 -17.47 -19.58
N ARG A 109 -8.51 -16.69 -18.56
CA ARG A 109 -8.54 -15.22 -18.58
C ARG A 109 -7.16 -14.59 -18.71
N VAL A 110 -6.13 -15.32 -18.32
CA VAL A 110 -4.75 -14.88 -18.51
C VAL A 110 -4.40 -14.95 -19.99
N ARG A 111 -4.02 -13.80 -20.57
CA ARG A 111 -3.54 -13.66 -21.93
C ARG A 111 -2.10 -13.19 -21.90
N GLY A 112 -1.27 -13.78 -22.74
CA GLY A 112 0.17 -13.49 -22.81
C GLY A 112 1.03 -14.49 -22.05
N ASP A 113 2.35 -14.30 -22.17
CA ASP A 113 3.35 -15.27 -21.72
C ASP A 113 3.71 -15.11 -20.24
N ARG A 114 3.36 -13.97 -19.64
CA ARG A 114 3.67 -13.64 -18.24
C ARG A 114 2.51 -12.90 -17.57
N PHE A 115 2.31 -13.19 -16.30
CA PHE A 115 1.35 -12.49 -15.45
C PHE A 115 1.87 -12.39 -14.03
N LEU A 116 1.46 -11.34 -13.32
CA LEU A 116 1.66 -11.22 -11.89
C LEU A 116 0.56 -11.98 -11.15
N LEU A 117 0.89 -12.72 -10.09
CA LEU A 117 -0.10 -13.32 -9.20
C LEU A 117 0.20 -12.85 -7.78
N VAL A 118 -0.84 -12.34 -7.10
CA VAL A 118 -0.74 -11.80 -5.74
C VAL A 118 -1.96 -12.20 -4.90
N MET A 119 -1.80 -12.12 -3.59
CA MET A 119 -2.88 -12.38 -2.62
C MET A 119 -3.60 -11.07 -2.28
N ALA A 120 -4.93 -11.11 -2.13
CA ALA A 120 -5.76 -9.93 -1.80
C ALA A 120 -5.59 -9.44 -0.35
N ASP A 121 -4.94 -10.22 0.47
CA ASP A 121 -4.74 -10.01 1.92
C ASP A 121 -3.30 -9.64 2.30
N HIS A 122 -2.39 -9.56 1.32
CA HIS A 122 -1.01 -9.16 1.55
C HIS A 122 -0.83 -7.67 1.31
N LEU A 123 -0.38 -6.93 2.30
CA LEU A 123 0.14 -5.60 2.08
C LEU A 123 1.55 -5.72 1.52
N VAL A 124 1.76 -5.20 0.31
CA VAL A 124 3.04 -5.22 -0.39
C VAL A 124 3.38 -3.83 -0.91
N SER A 125 4.65 -3.48 -0.95
CA SER A 125 5.09 -2.21 -1.53
C SER A 125 5.12 -2.28 -3.07
N PRO A 126 4.89 -1.14 -3.77
CA PRO A 126 5.08 -1.08 -5.23
C PRO A 126 6.51 -1.47 -5.65
N THR A 127 7.51 -1.14 -4.84
CA THR A 127 8.92 -1.45 -5.08
C THR A 127 9.21 -2.95 -5.01
N LEU A 128 8.55 -3.68 -4.10
CA LEU A 128 8.60 -5.14 -4.05
C LEU A 128 8.10 -5.75 -5.37
N ILE A 129 6.91 -5.31 -5.81
CA ILE A 129 6.32 -5.78 -7.08
C ILE A 129 7.26 -5.46 -8.26
N GLN A 130 7.78 -4.23 -8.34
CA GLN A 130 8.72 -3.83 -9.41
C GLN A 130 9.98 -4.68 -9.43
N ARG A 131 10.52 -5.09 -8.26
CA ARG A 131 11.66 -6.02 -8.20
C ARG A 131 11.31 -7.37 -8.79
N VAL A 132 10.15 -7.94 -8.40
CA VAL A 132 9.69 -9.24 -8.93
C VAL A 132 9.45 -9.17 -10.44
N LEU A 133 8.85 -8.08 -10.94
CA LEU A 133 8.62 -7.86 -12.38
C LEU A 133 9.91 -7.82 -13.22
N ARG A 134 11.03 -7.41 -12.62
CA ARG A 134 12.37 -7.38 -13.27
C ARG A 134 13.07 -8.73 -13.26
N ALA A 135 12.49 -9.75 -12.64
CA ALA A 135 13.12 -11.07 -12.62
C ALA A 135 13.27 -11.64 -14.03
N PRO A 136 14.43 -12.24 -14.36
CA PRO A 136 14.64 -12.89 -15.65
C PRO A 136 13.91 -14.24 -15.68
N VAL A 137 12.61 -14.22 -15.98
CA VAL A 137 11.77 -15.41 -16.06
C VAL A 137 11.71 -15.88 -17.51
N GLY A 138 12.18 -17.11 -17.76
CA GLY A 138 12.10 -17.78 -19.05
C GLY A 138 10.74 -18.45 -19.29
N PRO A 139 10.50 -18.94 -20.52
CA PRO A 139 9.32 -19.76 -20.80
C PRO A 139 9.27 -20.98 -19.87
N GLY A 140 8.11 -21.22 -19.28
CA GLY A 140 7.91 -22.35 -18.35
C GLY A 140 8.41 -22.10 -16.92
N GLU A 141 8.99 -20.95 -16.63
CA GLU A 141 9.48 -20.62 -15.28
C GLU A 141 8.47 -19.76 -14.48
N VAL A 142 8.65 -19.76 -13.16
CA VAL A 142 7.98 -18.87 -12.21
C VAL A 142 9.03 -18.22 -11.32
N CYS A 143 8.86 -16.96 -10.99
CA CYS A 143 9.67 -16.27 -9.98
C CYS A 143 8.82 -15.87 -8.79
N LEU A 144 9.30 -16.14 -7.60
CA LEU A 144 8.70 -15.74 -6.32
C LEU A 144 9.54 -14.66 -5.66
N GLY A 145 8.89 -13.59 -5.17
CA GLY A 145 9.50 -12.64 -4.25
C GLY A 145 9.76 -13.30 -2.89
N VAL A 146 11.03 -13.39 -2.49
CA VAL A 146 11.47 -14.06 -1.26
C VAL A 146 12.08 -13.05 -0.31
N ASP A 147 11.56 -12.99 0.91
CA ASP A 147 12.21 -12.25 2.01
C ASP A 147 13.12 -13.18 2.78
N ARG A 148 14.39 -12.80 2.94
CA ARG A 148 15.41 -13.56 3.67
C ARG A 148 15.64 -13.05 5.09
N ASP A 149 15.03 -11.92 5.49
CA ASP A 149 15.13 -11.41 6.85
C ASP A 149 14.14 -12.13 7.79
N THR A 150 14.45 -13.37 8.08
CA THR A 150 13.61 -14.25 8.89
C THR A 150 13.45 -13.78 10.34
N ALA A 151 14.31 -12.88 10.82
CA ALA A 151 14.24 -12.32 12.17
C ALA A 151 13.15 -11.25 12.33
N ARG A 152 12.70 -10.66 11.23
CA ARG A 152 11.66 -9.60 11.21
C ARG A 152 10.27 -10.09 10.84
N LEU A 153 10.10 -11.38 10.65
CA LEU A 153 8.80 -11.96 10.34
C LEU A 153 7.81 -11.73 11.48
N PHE A 154 6.62 -11.32 11.15
CA PHE A 154 5.57 -11.11 12.14
C PHE A 154 5.01 -12.44 12.66
N ASP A 155 4.75 -13.39 11.77
CA ASP A 155 4.23 -14.73 12.09
C ASP A 155 5.03 -15.82 11.35
N PRO A 156 6.18 -16.24 11.88
CA PRO A 156 7.01 -17.24 11.24
C PRO A 156 6.38 -18.64 11.22
N ASP A 157 5.41 -18.93 12.08
CA ASP A 157 4.79 -20.26 12.16
C ASP A 157 3.79 -20.48 11.03
N ASP A 158 3.01 -19.47 10.65
CA ASP A 158 2.05 -19.53 9.55
C ASP A 158 2.68 -19.24 8.17
N ALA A 159 3.86 -18.62 8.14
CA ALA A 159 4.54 -18.26 6.88
C ALA A 159 4.88 -19.47 6.02
N THR A 160 4.69 -19.35 4.70
CA THR A 160 5.17 -20.35 3.74
C THR A 160 6.68 -20.18 3.56
N LYS A 161 7.43 -21.21 3.97
CA LYS A 161 8.90 -21.23 4.01
C LYS A 161 9.47 -21.71 2.69
N VAL A 162 10.64 -21.17 2.29
CA VAL A 162 11.36 -21.59 1.11
C VAL A 162 12.81 -21.92 1.42
N TRP A 163 13.36 -22.88 0.69
CA TRP A 163 14.79 -23.14 0.64
C TRP A 163 15.32 -22.75 -0.73
N VAL A 164 16.16 -21.72 -0.76
CA VAL A 164 16.73 -21.14 -1.97
C VAL A 164 18.21 -21.48 -2.04
N ARG A 165 18.66 -21.99 -3.21
CA ARG A 165 20.07 -22.21 -3.56
C ARG A 165 20.34 -21.67 -4.96
N ASP A 166 21.40 -20.91 -5.12
CA ASP A 166 21.86 -20.36 -6.41
C ASP A 166 20.76 -19.60 -7.18
N GLY A 167 19.87 -18.88 -6.47
CA GLY A 167 18.76 -18.12 -7.03
C GLY A 167 17.55 -18.97 -7.45
N LEU A 168 17.58 -20.28 -7.22
CA LEU A 168 16.47 -21.20 -7.46
C LEU A 168 15.82 -21.64 -6.15
N ILE A 169 14.51 -21.80 -6.16
CA ILE A 169 13.79 -22.42 -5.06
C ILE A 169 13.83 -23.93 -5.25
N GLU A 170 14.48 -24.65 -4.34
CA GLU A 170 14.49 -26.10 -4.34
C GLU A 170 13.31 -26.71 -3.57
N ARG A 171 12.86 -26.01 -2.53
CA ARG A 171 11.74 -26.49 -1.69
C ARG A 171 10.90 -25.34 -1.19
N ILE A 172 9.59 -25.54 -1.14
CA ILE A 172 8.60 -24.60 -0.63
C ILE A 172 7.53 -25.33 0.19
N GLY A 173 7.08 -24.73 1.29
CA GLY A 173 5.97 -25.26 2.10
C GLY A 173 5.98 -24.78 3.53
N LYS A 174 4.82 -24.77 4.17
CA LYS A 174 4.66 -24.31 5.57
C LYS A 174 5.43 -25.16 6.60
N ARG A 175 5.65 -26.45 6.32
CA ARG A 175 6.26 -27.41 7.27
C ARG A 175 7.74 -27.68 7.01
N LEU A 176 8.44 -26.83 6.26
CA LEU A 176 9.88 -27.00 6.04
C LEU A 176 10.64 -26.82 7.35
N ARG A 177 11.49 -27.80 7.69
CA ARG A 177 12.37 -27.73 8.88
C ARG A 177 13.63 -26.90 8.64
N VAL A 178 14.12 -26.91 7.41
CA VAL A 178 15.29 -26.14 6.99
C VAL A 178 14.85 -25.22 5.88
N TRP A 179 15.04 -23.93 6.08
CA TRP A 179 14.63 -22.85 5.17
C TRP A 179 15.52 -21.62 5.36
N ASN A 180 15.61 -20.78 4.34
CA ASN A 180 16.43 -19.56 4.33
C ASN A 180 15.72 -18.36 3.72
N GLY A 181 14.40 -18.42 3.61
CA GLY A 181 13.54 -17.33 3.16
C GLY A 181 12.07 -17.70 3.29
N VAL A 182 11.21 -16.72 3.06
CA VAL A 182 9.76 -16.86 3.11
C VAL A 182 9.11 -16.29 1.84
N ASP A 183 7.99 -16.88 1.48
CA ASP A 183 7.11 -16.46 0.41
C ASP A 183 6.39 -15.16 0.78
N THR A 184 6.51 -14.12 -0.05
CA THR A 184 5.84 -12.82 0.14
C THR A 184 4.45 -12.76 -0.51
N GLY A 185 3.99 -13.83 -1.15
CA GLY A 185 2.74 -13.87 -1.89
C GLY A 185 2.75 -13.15 -3.24
N VAL A 186 3.93 -12.77 -3.75
CA VAL A 186 4.08 -12.07 -5.03
C VAL A 186 4.86 -12.94 -6.02
N PHE A 187 4.20 -13.34 -7.11
CA PHE A 187 4.74 -14.24 -8.12
C PHE A 187 4.70 -13.61 -9.50
N LEU A 188 5.79 -13.64 -10.23
CA LEU A 188 5.80 -13.46 -11.68
C LEU A 188 5.76 -14.85 -12.31
N ALA A 189 4.64 -15.18 -12.95
CA ALA A 189 4.36 -16.51 -13.43
C ALA A 189 4.18 -16.56 -14.95
N THR A 190 4.41 -17.74 -15.51
CA THR A 190 4.05 -18.11 -16.87
C THR A 190 2.86 -19.09 -16.83
N PRO A 191 2.19 -19.38 -17.97
CA PRO A 191 1.11 -20.37 -18.04
C PRO A 191 1.48 -21.77 -17.52
N ALA A 192 2.77 -22.12 -17.47
CA ALA A 192 3.27 -23.38 -16.88
C ALA A 192 2.86 -23.56 -15.40
N LEU A 193 2.58 -22.47 -14.68
CA LEU A 193 2.04 -22.54 -13.33
C LEU A 193 0.69 -23.23 -13.31
N PHE A 194 -0.17 -22.97 -14.30
CA PHE A 194 -1.50 -23.60 -14.38
C PHE A 194 -1.40 -25.11 -14.68
N ASP A 195 -0.47 -25.51 -15.54
CA ASP A 195 -0.23 -26.92 -15.84
C ASP A 195 0.26 -27.66 -14.59
N ALA A 196 1.22 -27.08 -13.88
CA ALA A 196 1.72 -27.64 -12.62
C ALA A 196 0.66 -27.70 -11.52
N LEU A 197 -0.24 -26.73 -11.46
CA LEU A 197 -1.37 -26.71 -10.52
C LEU A 197 -2.41 -27.79 -10.88
N GLU A 198 -2.71 -27.96 -12.16
CA GLU A 198 -3.63 -29.01 -12.62
C GLU A 198 -3.12 -30.40 -12.27
N ASP A 199 -1.84 -30.66 -12.54
CA ASP A 199 -1.17 -31.90 -12.13
C ASP A 199 -1.17 -32.11 -10.61
N ALA A 200 -0.96 -31.06 -9.83
CA ALA A 200 -1.01 -31.12 -8.38
C ALA A 200 -2.43 -31.45 -7.88
N VAL A 201 -3.45 -30.82 -8.46
CA VAL A 201 -4.88 -31.05 -8.15
C VAL A 201 -5.29 -32.50 -8.44
N GLN A 202 -4.86 -33.06 -9.57
CA GLN A 202 -5.11 -34.49 -9.91
C GLN A 202 -4.51 -35.45 -8.89
N ARG A 203 -3.42 -35.05 -8.22
CA ARG A 203 -2.78 -35.79 -7.12
C ARG A 203 -3.35 -35.48 -5.73
N GLY A 204 -4.47 -34.71 -5.64
CA GLY A 204 -5.09 -34.35 -4.37
C GLY A 204 -4.36 -33.20 -3.61
N ARG A 205 -3.53 -32.41 -4.29
CA ARG A 205 -2.74 -31.32 -3.72
C ARG A 205 -3.28 -29.97 -4.21
N TYR A 206 -3.92 -29.19 -3.34
CA TYR A 206 -4.77 -28.06 -3.73
C TYR A 206 -4.18 -26.69 -3.40
N ALA A 207 -3.06 -26.61 -2.68
CA ALA A 207 -2.41 -25.35 -2.35
C ALA A 207 -1.54 -24.85 -3.52
N LEU A 208 -1.42 -23.52 -3.68
CA LEU A 208 -0.56 -22.89 -4.67
C LEU A 208 0.90 -23.36 -4.52
N SER A 209 1.37 -23.49 -3.28
CA SER A 209 2.71 -23.99 -2.97
C SER A 209 3.00 -25.38 -3.52
N HIS A 210 1.98 -26.21 -3.79
CA HIS A 210 2.18 -27.52 -4.41
C HIS A 210 2.51 -27.44 -5.91
N GLY A 211 1.87 -26.53 -6.65
CA GLY A 211 2.23 -26.27 -8.04
C GLY A 211 3.62 -25.66 -8.16
N ILE A 212 3.94 -24.71 -7.26
CA ILE A 212 5.29 -24.11 -7.17
C ILE A 212 6.35 -25.17 -6.82
N ALA A 213 6.04 -26.10 -5.91
CA ALA A 213 6.95 -27.21 -5.56
C ALA A 213 7.20 -28.15 -6.75
N ALA A 214 6.18 -28.45 -7.55
CA ALA A 214 6.34 -29.27 -8.75
C ALA A 214 7.26 -28.62 -9.79
N LEU A 215 7.12 -27.30 -10.00
CA LEU A 215 8.03 -26.53 -10.86
C LEU A 215 9.46 -26.45 -10.27
N ALA A 216 9.59 -26.36 -8.94
CA ALA A 216 10.87 -26.34 -8.26
C ALA A 216 11.66 -27.65 -8.42
N GLU A 217 10.97 -28.80 -8.42
CA GLU A 217 11.58 -30.12 -8.72
C GLU A 217 12.20 -30.15 -10.13
N GLY A 218 11.63 -29.39 -11.08
CA GLY A 218 12.16 -29.21 -12.44
C GLY A 218 13.19 -28.08 -12.59
N GLY A 219 13.56 -27.39 -11.51
CA GLY A 219 14.46 -26.24 -11.56
C GLY A 219 13.84 -24.99 -12.22
N GLN A 220 12.51 -24.92 -12.31
CA GLN A 220 11.77 -23.87 -13.02
C GLN A 220 11.23 -22.78 -12.08
N THR A 221 11.65 -22.77 -10.81
CA THR A 221 11.19 -21.75 -9.84
C THR A 221 12.38 -20.90 -9.38
N ARG A 222 12.35 -19.61 -9.75
CA ARG A 222 13.36 -18.62 -9.35
C ARG A 222 12.95 -17.91 -8.07
N ALA A 223 13.94 -17.49 -7.31
CA ALA A 223 13.76 -16.59 -6.16
C ALA A 223 14.28 -15.19 -6.52
N MET A 224 13.43 -14.18 -6.41
CA MET A 224 13.85 -12.78 -6.39
C MET A 224 13.98 -12.34 -4.94
N ASP A 225 15.17 -11.97 -4.53
CA ASP A 225 15.42 -11.43 -3.20
C ASP A 225 14.76 -10.03 -3.08
N VAL A 226 13.77 -9.94 -2.20
CA VAL A 226 13.03 -8.70 -1.88
C VAL A 226 13.23 -8.29 -0.43
N THR A 227 14.28 -8.80 0.21
CA THR A 227 14.60 -8.47 1.60
C THR A 227 14.70 -6.97 1.82
N GLY A 228 14.06 -6.50 2.88
CA GLY A 228 13.99 -5.08 3.22
C GLY A 228 12.82 -4.31 2.59
N GLU A 229 12.14 -4.88 1.60
CA GLU A 229 10.91 -4.28 1.07
C GLU A 229 9.75 -4.49 2.06
N PRO A 230 8.90 -3.46 2.28
CA PRO A 230 7.76 -3.60 3.17
C PRO A 230 6.71 -4.57 2.64
N TRP A 231 6.40 -5.58 3.43
CA TRP A 231 5.28 -6.48 3.19
C TRP A 231 4.77 -7.10 4.50
N ILE A 232 3.52 -7.54 4.53
CA ILE A 232 2.92 -8.29 5.63
C ILE A 232 1.66 -9.02 5.16
N ASP A 233 1.49 -10.28 5.58
CA ASP A 233 0.24 -11.03 5.47
C ASP A 233 -0.71 -10.62 6.62
N VAL A 234 -1.96 -10.25 6.28
CA VAL A 234 -2.93 -9.73 7.23
C VAL A 234 -4.03 -10.76 7.45
N ASP A 235 -3.75 -11.76 8.28
CA ASP A 235 -4.63 -12.89 8.57
C ASP A 235 -5.36 -12.79 9.91
N THR A 236 -4.78 -12.06 10.84
CA THR A 236 -5.25 -11.97 12.23
C THR A 236 -5.44 -10.51 12.66
N PRO A 237 -6.18 -10.25 13.77
CA PRO A 237 -6.26 -8.92 14.38
C PRO A 237 -4.90 -8.31 14.70
N GLU A 238 -3.95 -9.14 15.15
CA GLU A 238 -2.61 -8.72 15.53
C GLU A 238 -1.81 -8.30 14.29
N SER A 239 -1.90 -9.07 13.18
CA SER A 239 -1.25 -8.72 11.92
C SER A 239 -1.88 -7.47 11.29
N LEU A 240 -3.21 -7.24 11.47
CA LEU A 240 -3.89 -6.02 11.05
C LEU A 240 -3.35 -4.79 11.82
N GLN A 241 -3.17 -4.90 13.14
CA GLN A 241 -2.61 -3.82 13.95
C GLN A 241 -1.14 -3.55 13.59
N GLU A 242 -0.35 -4.59 13.33
CA GLU A 242 1.04 -4.40 12.90
C GLU A 242 1.12 -3.78 11.51
N ALA A 243 0.24 -4.16 10.58
CA ALA A 243 0.10 -3.53 9.28
C ALA A 243 -0.20 -2.03 9.40
N GLU A 244 -1.15 -1.66 10.27
CA GLU A 244 -1.47 -0.26 10.56
C GLU A 244 -0.25 0.49 11.13
N ARG A 245 0.45 -0.09 12.10
CA ARG A 245 1.67 0.50 12.68
C ARG A 245 2.77 0.71 11.62
N ARG A 246 2.97 -0.26 10.71
CA ARG A 246 3.96 -0.14 9.63
C ARG A 246 3.61 0.99 8.66
N LEU A 247 2.34 1.12 8.29
CA LEU A 247 1.86 2.22 7.45
C LEU A 247 2.08 3.58 8.12
N LEU A 248 1.75 3.73 9.41
CA LEU A 248 1.98 4.98 10.15
C LEU A 248 3.47 5.29 10.31
N ARG A 249 4.32 4.29 10.57
CA ARG A 249 5.78 4.49 10.63
C ARG A 249 6.37 4.92 9.29
N SER A 250 5.78 4.51 8.17
CA SER A 250 6.26 4.92 6.84
C SER A 250 6.08 6.41 6.58
N LEU A 251 5.09 7.06 7.22
CA LEU A 251 4.87 8.50 7.14
C LEU A 251 6.04 9.31 7.73
N GLY A 252 6.73 8.75 8.74
CA GLY A 252 7.84 9.40 9.42
C GLY A 252 9.15 9.47 8.64
N LYS A 253 9.27 8.86 7.46
CA LYS A 253 10.54 8.68 6.73
C LYS A 253 10.77 9.65 5.57
N SER A 254 9.94 10.67 5.32
CA SER A 254 10.20 11.64 4.26
C SER A 254 11.33 12.60 4.68
N GLY A 255 12.41 12.66 3.89
CA GLY A 255 13.66 13.31 4.23
C GLY A 255 13.74 14.82 4.05
N ASP A 256 12.65 15.48 3.62
CA ASP A 256 12.64 16.89 3.23
C ASP A 256 12.10 17.86 4.30
N ASP A 257 11.82 17.38 5.51
CA ASP A 257 11.22 18.21 6.55
C ASP A 257 12.28 19.00 7.35
N GLY A 258 11.95 20.26 7.67
CA GLY A 258 12.70 21.05 8.62
C GLY A 258 12.72 20.41 10.02
N PHE A 259 13.74 20.77 10.84
CA PHE A 259 13.98 20.18 12.17
C PHE A 259 12.74 20.20 13.09
N VAL A 260 11.99 21.32 13.13
CA VAL A 260 10.78 21.48 13.96
C VAL A 260 9.65 20.60 13.43
N ALA A 261 9.44 20.58 12.12
CA ALA A 261 8.44 19.74 11.49
C ALA A 261 8.70 18.24 11.75
N ALA A 262 9.94 17.80 11.59
CA ALA A 262 10.33 16.41 11.77
C ALA A 262 10.20 15.93 13.23
N HIS A 263 10.51 16.78 14.23
CA HIS A 263 10.60 16.36 15.63
C HIS A 263 9.37 16.69 16.48
N LEU A 264 8.70 17.82 16.21
CA LEU A 264 7.55 18.24 17.00
C LEU A 264 6.22 17.98 16.26
N ASN A 265 6.06 18.53 15.06
CA ASN A 265 4.77 18.45 14.37
C ASN A 265 4.39 17.03 14.05
N ARG A 266 5.32 16.18 13.55
CA ARG A 266 5.02 14.77 13.21
C ARG A 266 4.66 13.91 14.42
N ARG A 267 5.21 14.19 15.60
CA ARG A 267 4.81 13.46 16.81
C ARG A 267 3.35 13.72 17.19
N LEU A 268 2.81 14.87 16.80
CA LEU A 268 1.43 15.26 17.05
C LEU A 268 0.52 14.92 15.85
N SER A 269 0.98 15.16 14.61
CA SER A 269 0.15 14.94 13.41
C SER A 269 -0.11 13.47 13.12
N VAL A 270 0.86 12.55 13.26
CA VAL A 270 0.69 11.13 12.94
C VAL A 270 -0.45 10.47 13.73
N PRO A 271 -0.58 10.63 15.06
CA PRO A 271 -1.74 10.13 15.79
C PRO A 271 -3.07 10.76 15.35
N ILE A 272 -3.07 12.07 15.05
CA ILE A 272 -4.25 12.78 14.55
C ILE A 272 -4.63 12.23 13.17
N SER A 273 -3.67 12.07 12.28
CA SER A 273 -3.88 11.49 10.95
C SER A 273 -4.38 10.05 11.01
N ALA A 274 -3.92 9.24 11.96
CA ALA A 274 -4.44 7.89 12.19
C ALA A 274 -5.93 7.90 12.55
N LEU A 275 -6.37 8.88 13.36
CA LEU A 275 -7.77 9.06 13.70
C LEU A 275 -8.58 9.59 12.51
N LEU A 276 -8.10 10.65 11.86
CA LEU A 276 -8.76 11.27 10.70
C LEU A 276 -8.84 10.32 9.50
N ALA A 277 -7.85 9.44 9.32
CA ALA A 277 -7.86 8.45 8.26
C ALA A 277 -9.04 7.46 8.33
N ARG A 278 -9.68 7.32 9.48
CA ARG A 278 -10.88 6.48 9.68
C ARG A 278 -12.20 7.25 9.43
N THR A 279 -12.13 8.54 9.14
CA THR A 279 -13.28 9.42 8.85
C THR A 279 -13.37 9.72 7.36
N PRO A 280 -14.49 10.20 6.82
CA PRO A 280 -14.60 10.56 5.40
C PRO A 280 -13.90 11.89 5.02
N ILE A 281 -13.19 12.53 5.96
CA ILE A 281 -12.50 13.81 5.73
C ILE A 281 -11.48 13.67 4.59
N THR A 282 -11.49 14.64 3.68
CA THR A 282 -10.55 14.71 2.55
C THR A 282 -9.30 15.52 2.89
N PRO A 283 -8.13 15.26 2.24
CA PRO A 283 -6.93 16.10 2.41
C PRO A 283 -7.21 17.58 2.21
N THR A 284 -7.94 17.95 1.13
CA THR A 284 -8.31 19.35 0.83
C THR A 284 -9.10 20.03 1.96
N GLN A 285 -10.01 19.30 2.63
CA GLN A 285 -10.74 19.85 3.77
C GLN A 285 -9.80 20.15 4.94
N ILE A 286 -8.77 19.34 5.13
CA ILE A 286 -7.77 19.55 6.19
C ILE A 286 -6.92 20.78 5.86
N THR A 287 -6.41 20.89 4.62
CA THR A 287 -5.66 22.08 4.15
C THR A 287 -6.45 23.38 4.33
N VAL A 288 -7.76 23.38 3.98
CA VAL A 288 -8.61 24.57 4.19
C VAL A 288 -8.81 24.86 5.69
N THR A 289 -8.95 23.82 6.51
CA THR A 289 -9.14 23.97 7.95
C THR A 289 -7.88 24.54 8.63
N SER A 290 -6.69 24.03 8.28
CA SER A 290 -5.40 24.54 8.76
C SER A 290 -5.24 26.03 8.41
N PHE A 291 -5.53 26.39 7.17
CA PHE A 291 -5.52 27.77 6.69
C PHE A 291 -6.44 28.68 7.50
N LEU A 292 -7.69 28.27 7.76
CA LEU A 292 -8.65 29.07 8.56
C LEU A 292 -8.19 29.23 10.01
N ILE A 293 -7.57 28.20 10.60
CA ILE A 293 -7.00 28.29 11.95
C ILE A 293 -5.82 29.29 11.95
N ALA A 294 -4.94 29.25 10.93
CA ALA A 294 -3.83 30.19 10.79
C ALA A 294 -4.31 31.64 10.65
N LEU A 295 -5.35 31.90 9.86
CA LEU A 295 -5.98 33.21 9.75
C LEU A 295 -6.59 33.66 11.08
N GLY A 296 -7.22 32.74 11.81
CA GLY A 296 -7.70 33.03 13.18
C GLY A 296 -6.56 33.44 14.12
N GLY A 297 -5.42 32.72 14.05
CA GLY A 297 -4.21 33.08 14.79
C GLY A 297 -3.65 34.47 14.40
N ALA A 298 -3.60 34.75 13.09
CA ALA A 298 -3.19 36.05 12.56
C ALA A 298 -4.09 37.20 13.09
N ALA A 299 -5.40 37.00 13.14
CA ALA A 299 -6.33 37.97 13.68
C ALA A 299 -6.04 38.36 15.14
N PHE A 300 -5.57 37.42 15.95
CA PHE A 300 -5.15 37.73 17.34
C PHE A 300 -3.91 38.57 17.41
N PHE A 301 -2.98 38.47 16.47
CA PHE A 301 -1.76 39.33 16.43
C PHE A 301 -2.10 40.79 16.17
N THR A 302 -3.17 41.11 15.40
CA THR A 302 -3.56 42.49 15.12
C THR A 302 -3.91 43.32 16.38
N LEU A 303 -4.25 42.64 17.49
CA LEU A 303 -4.65 43.29 18.74
C LEU A 303 -3.47 43.86 19.53
N GLY A 304 -2.23 43.53 19.15
CA GLY A 304 -1.01 44.11 19.70
C GLY A 304 -0.67 43.74 21.15
N ARG A 305 -1.53 43.02 21.89
CA ARG A 305 -1.35 42.71 23.31
C ARG A 305 -0.59 41.40 23.53
N PHE A 306 0.22 41.31 24.56
CA PHE A 306 1.02 40.12 24.88
C PHE A 306 0.18 38.83 24.92
N TRP A 307 -0.93 38.80 25.67
CA TRP A 307 -1.75 37.57 25.78
C TRP A 307 -2.45 37.21 24.50
N THR A 308 -2.88 38.17 23.69
CA THR A 308 -3.46 37.87 22.36
C THR A 308 -2.40 37.35 21.39
N GLY A 309 -1.16 37.89 21.50
CA GLY A 309 -0.01 37.35 20.77
C GLY A 309 0.27 35.88 21.11
N VAL A 310 0.23 35.52 22.41
CA VAL A 310 0.38 34.12 22.85
C VAL A 310 -0.71 33.22 22.27
N VAL A 311 -1.98 33.65 22.31
CA VAL A 311 -3.10 32.89 21.71
C VAL A 311 -2.90 32.74 20.22
N GLY A 312 -2.52 33.83 19.51
CA GLY A 312 -2.23 33.78 18.07
C GLY A 312 -1.14 32.78 17.73
N ALA A 313 -0.03 32.78 18.49
CA ALA A 313 1.10 31.88 18.30
C ALA A 313 0.68 30.38 18.52
N VAL A 314 -0.13 30.12 19.53
CA VAL A 314 -0.66 28.77 19.78
C VAL A 314 -1.56 28.29 18.63
N LEU A 315 -2.43 29.18 18.12
CA LEU A 315 -3.31 28.84 16.98
C LEU A 315 -2.50 28.57 15.71
N VAL A 316 -1.48 29.38 15.41
CA VAL A 316 -0.58 29.16 14.27
C VAL A 316 0.17 27.83 14.41
N GLN A 317 0.62 27.48 15.61
CA GLN A 317 1.26 26.19 15.86
C GLN A 317 0.29 25.02 15.67
N ILE A 318 -0.97 25.15 16.11
CA ILE A 318 -2.02 24.16 15.87
C ILE A 318 -2.28 24.03 14.35
N ALA A 319 -2.38 25.14 13.64
CA ALA A 319 -2.54 25.15 12.18
C ALA A 319 -1.42 24.35 11.50
N SER A 320 -0.17 24.58 11.87
CA SER A 320 0.99 23.86 11.32
C SER A 320 0.96 22.35 11.59
N VAL A 321 0.44 21.91 12.75
CA VAL A 321 0.26 20.48 13.05
C VAL A 321 -0.85 19.88 12.23
N VAL A 322 -1.99 20.59 12.10
CA VAL A 322 -3.16 20.13 11.31
C VAL A 322 -2.80 20.06 9.83
N ASP A 323 -2.04 21.02 9.36
CA ASP A 323 -1.53 21.09 7.98
C ASP A 323 -0.75 19.82 7.62
N GLY A 324 0.20 19.40 8.43
CA GLY A 324 0.93 18.15 8.22
C GLY A 324 0.04 16.89 8.07
N CYS A 325 -1.21 16.92 8.59
CA CYS A 325 -2.13 15.79 8.48
C CYS A 325 -2.69 15.60 7.07
N ASP A 326 -2.81 16.64 6.25
CA ASP A 326 -3.39 16.54 4.91
C ASP A 326 -2.49 15.70 3.99
N GLY A 327 -1.19 15.99 3.95
CA GLY A 327 -0.20 15.21 3.21
C GLY A 327 -0.05 13.78 3.73
N GLU A 328 -0.15 13.58 5.06
CA GLU A 328 -0.12 12.25 5.66
C GLU A 328 -1.35 11.42 5.22
N ILE A 329 -2.55 11.99 5.26
CA ILE A 329 -3.78 11.33 4.81
C ILE A 329 -3.78 11.13 3.30
N ALA A 330 -3.29 12.10 2.52
CA ALA A 330 -3.15 11.95 1.08
C ALA A 330 -2.26 10.75 0.72
N ARG A 331 -1.16 10.55 1.43
CA ARG A 331 -0.28 9.38 1.26
C ARG A 331 -0.93 8.07 1.72
N LEU A 332 -1.53 8.04 2.92
CA LEU A 332 -2.18 6.85 3.48
C LEU A 332 -3.31 6.31 2.59
N ARG A 333 -4.08 7.21 1.98
CA ARG A 333 -5.25 6.88 1.16
C ARG A 333 -4.97 6.89 -0.34
N HIS A 334 -3.72 7.15 -0.75
CA HIS A 334 -3.35 7.31 -2.17
C HIS A 334 -4.24 8.34 -2.89
N LEU A 335 -4.45 9.50 -2.25
CA LEU A 335 -5.23 10.63 -2.75
C LEU A 335 -4.33 11.84 -3.12
N ALA A 336 -3.03 11.67 -3.12
CA ALA A 336 -2.10 12.73 -3.52
C ALA A 336 -2.33 13.13 -4.98
N THR A 337 -2.53 14.44 -5.23
CA THR A 337 -2.74 15.00 -6.56
C THR A 337 -1.92 16.28 -6.73
N ALA A 338 -1.51 16.58 -7.96
CA ALA A 338 -0.79 17.83 -8.26
C ALA A 338 -1.64 19.09 -7.91
N ARG A 339 -2.96 19.02 -8.07
CA ARG A 339 -3.87 20.10 -7.69
C ARG A 339 -3.93 20.31 -6.18
N GLY A 340 -3.95 19.20 -5.41
CA GLY A 340 -3.92 19.25 -3.94
C GLY A 340 -2.63 19.88 -3.44
N ALA A 341 -1.49 19.43 -3.92
CA ALA A 341 -0.18 19.97 -3.56
C ALA A 341 -0.02 21.47 -3.95
N TRP A 342 -0.57 21.87 -5.11
CA TRP A 342 -0.59 23.27 -5.51
C TRP A 342 -1.47 24.13 -4.57
N LEU A 343 -2.67 23.68 -4.22
CA LEU A 343 -3.58 24.37 -3.32
C LEU A 343 -2.95 24.56 -1.94
N ASP A 344 -2.36 23.51 -1.39
CA ASP A 344 -1.62 23.48 -0.15
C ASP A 344 -0.53 24.56 -0.13
N THR A 345 0.38 24.51 -1.11
CA THR A 345 1.45 25.50 -1.25
C THR A 345 0.92 26.95 -1.34
N MET A 346 -0.18 27.17 -2.06
CA MET A 346 -0.74 28.53 -2.21
C MET A 346 -1.36 29.04 -0.91
N LEU A 347 -2.14 28.20 -0.21
CA LEU A 347 -2.76 28.58 1.05
C LEU A 347 -1.72 28.85 2.14
N ASP A 348 -0.65 28.08 2.18
CA ASP A 348 0.50 28.32 3.07
C ASP A 348 1.11 29.72 2.86
N ARG A 349 1.37 30.09 1.61
CA ARG A 349 1.92 31.43 1.28
C ARG A 349 0.98 32.55 1.70
N TYR A 350 -0.33 32.35 1.52
CA TYR A 350 -1.31 33.34 1.98
C TYR A 350 -1.37 33.42 3.51
N ALA A 351 -1.30 32.29 4.21
CA ALA A 351 -1.25 32.25 5.66
C ALA A 351 0.00 32.97 6.21
N ASP A 352 1.18 32.67 5.66
CA ASP A 352 2.44 33.32 6.03
C ASP A 352 2.35 34.83 5.85
N SER A 353 1.84 35.28 4.70
CA SER A 353 1.66 36.69 4.39
C SER A 353 0.69 37.37 5.37
N ALA A 354 -0.43 36.72 5.66
CA ALA A 354 -1.42 37.23 6.62
C ALA A 354 -0.85 37.37 8.04
N ILE A 355 -0.05 36.38 8.48
CA ILE A 355 0.62 36.40 9.78
C ILE A 355 1.60 37.61 9.86
N VAL A 356 2.46 37.82 8.84
CA VAL A 356 3.42 38.93 8.81
C VAL A 356 2.69 40.27 8.84
N VAL A 357 1.64 40.42 8.00
CA VAL A 357 0.84 41.66 8.00
C VAL A 357 0.17 41.92 9.36
N ALA A 358 -0.41 40.87 9.95
CA ALA A 358 -1.08 40.97 11.25
C ALA A 358 -0.13 41.35 12.38
N LEU A 359 1.07 40.77 12.40
CA LEU A 359 2.14 41.13 13.37
C LEU A 359 2.56 42.59 13.21
N THR A 360 2.72 43.06 11.94
CA THR A 360 3.08 44.43 11.65
C THR A 360 2.00 45.40 12.13
N LEU A 361 0.72 45.10 11.84
CA LEU A 361 -0.43 45.90 12.29
C LEU A 361 -0.52 45.96 13.83
N GLY A 362 -0.34 44.83 14.53
CA GLY A 362 -0.37 44.78 15.97
C GLY A 362 0.77 45.57 16.61
N TYR A 363 1.97 45.50 16.02
CA TYR A 363 3.13 46.30 16.50
C TYR A 363 2.90 47.79 16.30
N THR A 364 2.40 48.23 15.13
CA THR A 364 2.16 49.64 14.85
C THR A 364 1.03 50.25 15.67
N ALA A 365 0.07 49.44 16.13
CA ALA A 365 -1.01 49.86 17.01
C ALA A 365 -0.46 50.35 18.39
N GLU A 366 0.63 49.77 18.87
CA GLU A 366 1.28 50.12 20.13
C GLU A 366 2.45 51.12 19.95
N HIS A 367 3.08 51.13 18.77
CA HIS A 367 4.28 51.93 18.49
C HIS A 367 4.07 52.81 17.26
N SER A 368 4.09 54.14 17.46
CA SER A 368 4.02 55.11 16.35
C SER A 368 5.38 55.18 15.63
N GLY A 369 5.49 54.65 14.41
CA GLY A 369 6.72 54.72 13.60
C GLY A 369 6.58 54.01 12.25
N VAL A 370 7.48 54.35 11.31
CA VAL A 370 7.52 53.78 9.94
C VAL A 370 8.34 52.48 9.88
N LEU A 371 9.19 52.24 10.91
CA LEU A 371 10.13 51.13 10.95
C LEU A 371 9.52 49.73 10.72
N PRO A 372 8.30 49.42 11.21
CA PRO A 372 7.66 48.12 10.96
C PRO A 372 7.25 47.84 9.50
N TRP A 373 7.25 48.88 8.67
CA TRP A 373 6.85 48.80 7.26
C TRP A 373 8.03 48.77 6.29
N LEU A 374 9.27 48.91 6.80
CA LEU A 374 10.51 48.74 6.05
C LEU A 374 11.10 47.35 6.20
#